data_bbce60b97c25f32438859fd8cf2586fa
#
_entry.id   bbce60b97c25f32438859fd8cf2586fa
#
_cell.length_a   1.000
_cell.length_b   1.000
_cell.length_c   1.000
_cell.angle_alpha   90.00
_cell.angle_beta   90.00
_cell.angle_gamma   90.00
#
_symmetry.space_group_name_H-M   'P 1'
#
loop_
_entity.id
_entity.type
_entity.pdbx_description
1 polymer ?
#
loop_
_entity_poly.entity_id
_entity_poly.type
_entity_poly.pdbx_seq_one_letter_code
_entity_poly.pdbx_strand_id
1 'polypeptide(L)'
;MPAYRSKTSTAGRNMAGARSLWRATGMKDADFQKPIIAIANSFTQFVPGHVHLKDLGQLVAREIEAAGGVAKEFNTIAVDDGIAMGHDGMLYSLPSRDIIADSVEYMVNAHCADALVCISNCDKITPGMLMAAMRLNIPVIFVSGGPMEAGKVRLANPETKTIEIKKLDLIDAMVMAADSKVSDAEVAEVERSACPTCGSCSGMFTANSMNCLAEALGLALPGNGTVVATHADREQLFKQAGHKIVELAKRYYEQDDTSILPRSVGFKAFENAIALDIAMGGSTNTILHLLAIAQEAEIEFTMADIDRMSKVVPQLCKVAPNTNKYHIEDVHRAGGIMGILGELDRAGKLHTDVPTVHAKTMKDALDQWDIARNPSDAVKTFYMAGPAGVPSQVAFSQATRWPSLDTDRAEGCIRSFEYAFSKEGGLAVLRGNIAQDGCVVKTAGVDDSLLVFEGPAHVVESQDEAVEHILNDQVKAGDVVVVRYEGPKGGPGMQEMLYPTSYIKSKGLGKACALLTDGRFSGGTSGLSIGHCSPEAAAGGNIGLVRNGDRIRIDIPNRSIDVLVSDDELAKRRAEQDKLGWKPAQARPRKVSAALKAYALLATSADKGAVRDLSRLEG
;
A
#
# COMPACT_ATOMS: atom_id res chain seq x y z
N MET A 1 2.77 35.95 3.39
CA MET A 1 2.47 35.05 4.54
C MET A 1 0.98 34.85 4.59
N PRO A 2 0.48 33.63 4.40
CA PRO A 2 -0.94 33.35 4.54
C PRO A 2 -1.38 33.48 5.99
N ALA A 3 -2.63 33.86 6.22
CA ALA A 3 -3.20 33.84 7.56
C ALA A 3 -3.51 32.41 7.99
N TYR A 4 -3.44 32.10 9.27
CA TYR A 4 -3.95 30.84 9.81
C TYR A 4 -5.41 30.62 9.39
N ARG A 5 -5.73 29.46 8.83
CA ARG A 5 -7.10 29.10 8.40
C ARG A 5 -8.09 29.15 9.57
N SER A 6 -7.62 28.73 10.75
CA SER A 6 -8.39 28.73 11.99
C SER A 6 -8.92 30.11 12.40
N LYS A 7 -8.30 31.21 11.92
CA LYS A 7 -8.81 32.57 12.15
C LYS A 7 -10.22 32.78 11.62
N THR A 8 -10.66 31.99 10.64
CA THR A 8 -12.05 32.00 10.16
C THR A 8 -13.06 31.76 11.27
N SER A 9 -12.76 30.90 12.24
CA SER A 9 -13.66 30.57 13.37
C SER A 9 -13.19 31.13 14.72
N THR A 10 -11.93 31.59 14.81
CA THR A 10 -11.33 32.05 16.09
C THR A 10 -11.20 33.57 16.20
N ALA A 11 -11.30 34.32 15.10
CA ALA A 11 -11.09 35.77 15.10
C ALA A 11 -12.40 36.55 14.77
N GLY A 12 -12.40 37.83 15.14
CA GLY A 12 -13.51 38.73 14.84
C GLY A 12 -14.73 38.61 15.75
N ARG A 13 -15.48 39.72 15.90
CA ARG A 13 -16.63 39.79 16.80
C ARG A 13 -17.76 38.81 16.42
N ASN A 14 -17.99 38.65 15.12
CA ASN A 14 -19.05 37.78 14.59
C ASN A 14 -18.82 36.28 14.87
N MET A 15 -17.58 35.88 15.20
CA MET A 15 -17.24 34.49 15.54
C MET A 15 -17.34 34.18 17.04
N ALA A 16 -18.04 35.04 17.82
CA ALA A 16 -18.24 34.80 19.26
C ALA A 16 -18.93 33.45 19.52
N GLY A 17 -19.93 33.08 18.70
CA GLY A 17 -20.62 31.78 18.81
C GLY A 17 -19.65 30.59 18.56
N ALA A 18 -18.86 30.65 17.51
CA ALA A 18 -17.84 29.62 17.21
C ALA A 18 -16.83 29.52 18.37
N ARG A 19 -16.30 30.63 18.86
CA ARG A 19 -15.38 30.62 20.02
C ARG A 19 -16.03 30.07 21.30
N SER A 20 -17.33 30.28 21.50
CA SER A 20 -18.03 29.67 22.64
C SER A 20 -18.02 28.14 22.54
N LEU A 21 -18.23 27.59 21.35
CA LEU A 21 -18.14 26.15 21.10
C LEU A 21 -16.70 25.64 21.25
N TRP A 22 -15.72 26.35 20.72
CA TRP A 22 -14.31 26.02 20.93
C TRP A 22 -13.92 25.99 22.42
N ARG A 23 -14.46 26.92 23.24
CA ARG A 23 -14.27 26.91 24.71
C ARG A 23 -14.91 25.66 25.34
N ALA A 24 -16.07 25.25 24.87
CA ALA A 24 -16.73 24.02 25.33
C ALA A 24 -15.92 22.76 25.02
N THR A 25 -15.03 22.82 24.01
CA THR A 25 -14.04 21.75 23.71
C THR A 25 -12.71 21.89 24.47
N GLY A 26 -12.63 22.82 25.44
CA GLY A 26 -11.50 23.01 26.34
C GLY A 26 -10.50 24.11 25.93
N MET A 27 -10.72 24.85 24.84
CA MET A 27 -9.83 25.96 24.45
C MET A 27 -9.95 27.14 25.40
N LYS A 28 -8.81 27.74 25.72
CA LYS A 28 -8.65 28.94 26.57
C LYS A 28 -8.33 30.18 25.74
N ASP A 29 -8.34 31.35 26.35
CA ASP A 29 -8.08 32.64 25.66
C ASP A 29 -6.73 32.63 24.87
N ALA A 30 -5.68 32.11 25.47
CA ALA A 30 -4.36 32.03 24.84
C ALA A 30 -4.31 31.11 23.64
N ASP A 31 -5.23 30.16 23.53
CA ASP A 31 -5.22 29.14 22.46
C ASP A 31 -5.73 29.71 21.14
N PHE A 32 -6.55 30.77 21.17
CA PHE A 32 -7.06 31.42 19.95
C PHE A 32 -5.99 32.14 19.12
N GLN A 33 -4.75 32.22 19.61
CA GLN A 33 -3.62 32.78 18.87
C GLN A 33 -2.68 31.70 18.30
N LYS A 34 -2.90 30.44 18.66
CA LYS A 34 -2.08 29.31 18.24
C LYS A 34 -2.67 28.65 16.99
N PRO A 35 -1.85 27.91 16.18
CA PRO A 35 -2.38 27.07 15.11
C PRO A 35 -3.22 25.93 15.68
N ILE A 36 -4.34 25.62 15.04
CA ILE A 36 -5.15 24.43 15.33
C ILE A 36 -4.67 23.29 14.44
N ILE A 37 -4.14 22.24 15.05
CA ILE A 37 -3.61 21.07 14.39
C ILE A 37 -4.63 19.94 14.49
N ALA A 38 -5.13 19.46 13.35
CA ALA A 38 -5.98 18.29 13.30
C ALA A 38 -5.14 17.01 13.43
N ILE A 39 -5.64 16.04 14.16
CA ILE A 39 -5.07 14.68 14.22
C ILE A 39 -6.12 13.73 13.65
N ALA A 40 -5.89 13.22 12.45
CA ALA A 40 -6.70 12.17 11.86
C ALA A 40 -6.17 10.81 12.35
N ASN A 41 -6.89 10.19 13.28
CA ASN A 41 -6.59 8.86 13.80
C ASN A 41 -7.48 7.82 13.11
N SER A 42 -6.98 6.63 12.90
CA SER A 42 -7.71 5.50 12.30
C SER A 42 -7.87 4.31 13.25
N PHE A 43 -7.89 4.57 14.54
CA PHE A 43 -8.13 3.54 15.55
C PHE A 43 -9.41 2.74 15.27
N THR A 44 -9.32 1.42 15.37
CA THR A 44 -10.45 0.50 15.40
C THR A 44 -10.03 -0.81 16.07
N GLN A 45 -10.98 -1.54 16.63
CA GLN A 45 -10.75 -2.89 17.17
C GLN A 45 -10.83 -4.00 16.11
N PHE A 46 -11.25 -3.68 14.89
CA PHE A 46 -11.40 -4.65 13.79
C PHE A 46 -10.09 -4.93 13.03
N VAL A 47 -9.06 -4.12 13.21
CA VAL A 47 -7.84 -4.18 12.38
C VAL A 47 -6.61 -4.37 13.27
N PRO A 48 -5.85 -5.47 13.14
CA PRO A 48 -4.64 -5.72 13.95
C PRO A 48 -3.63 -4.58 13.91
N GLY A 49 -3.52 -3.92 12.74
CA GLY A 49 -2.66 -2.75 12.54
C GLY A 49 -3.14 -1.49 13.26
N HIS A 50 -4.36 -1.46 13.80
CA HIS A 50 -4.99 -0.26 14.35
C HIS A 50 -5.47 -0.39 15.81
N VAL A 51 -5.52 -1.60 16.37
CA VAL A 51 -6.00 -1.83 17.75
C VAL A 51 -5.23 -1.05 18.81
N HIS A 52 -3.94 -0.78 18.57
CA HIS A 52 -3.06 -0.06 19.47
C HIS A 52 -3.04 1.46 19.27
N LEU A 53 -3.76 1.98 18.26
CA LEU A 53 -3.74 3.42 17.93
C LEU A 53 -4.62 4.27 18.87
N LYS A 54 -5.44 3.67 19.72
CA LYS A 54 -6.46 4.35 20.54
C LYS A 54 -5.92 5.58 21.27
N ASP A 55 -4.81 5.41 21.97
CA ASP A 55 -4.26 6.47 22.82
C ASP A 55 -3.09 7.22 22.15
N LEU A 56 -2.70 6.84 20.93
CA LEU A 56 -1.55 7.44 20.24
C LEU A 56 -1.90 8.84 19.70
N GLY A 57 -3.15 9.10 19.36
CA GLY A 57 -3.60 10.44 19.03
C GLY A 57 -3.45 11.40 20.21
N GLN A 58 -3.74 10.95 21.43
CA GLN A 58 -3.56 11.74 22.65
C GLN A 58 -2.07 11.91 23.01
N LEU A 59 -1.21 10.95 22.68
CA LEU A 59 0.25 11.13 22.78
C LEU A 59 0.71 12.28 21.89
N VAL A 60 0.33 12.25 20.60
CA VAL A 60 0.65 13.33 19.65
C VAL A 60 0.04 14.67 20.09
N ALA A 61 -1.19 14.67 20.62
CA ALA A 61 -1.85 15.88 21.09
C ALA A 61 -1.05 16.59 22.19
N ARG A 62 -0.54 15.85 23.18
CA ARG A 62 0.32 16.41 24.23
C ARG A 62 1.59 17.05 23.69
N GLU A 63 2.21 16.43 22.68
CA GLU A 63 3.42 16.95 22.07
C GLU A 63 3.16 18.21 21.21
N ILE A 64 2.01 18.26 20.51
CA ILE A 64 1.55 19.45 19.79
C ILE A 64 1.33 20.60 20.77
N GLU A 65 0.67 20.35 21.89
CA GLU A 65 0.41 21.37 22.91
C GLU A 65 1.72 21.86 23.56
N ALA A 66 2.66 20.96 23.85
CA ALA A 66 4.00 21.29 24.34
C ALA A 66 4.79 22.15 23.36
N ALA A 67 4.62 21.93 22.04
CA ALA A 67 5.25 22.73 20.98
C ALA A 67 4.54 24.08 20.70
N GLY A 68 3.39 24.34 21.38
CA GLY A 68 2.66 25.59 21.27
C GLY A 68 1.55 25.62 20.22
N GLY A 69 1.06 24.46 19.78
CA GLY A 69 -0.15 24.30 18.98
C GLY A 69 -1.40 24.02 19.82
N VAL A 70 -2.55 23.86 19.16
CA VAL A 70 -3.79 23.36 19.74
C VAL A 70 -4.15 22.07 18.99
N ALA A 71 -4.19 20.95 19.68
CA ALA A 71 -4.51 19.67 19.08
C ALA A 71 -6.03 19.42 19.09
N LYS A 72 -6.54 18.90 17.96
CA LYS A 72 -7.93 18.43 17.84
C LYS A 72 -7.94 17.09 17.10
N GLU A 73 -8.22 16.02 17.84
CA GLU A 73 -8.27 14.66 17.32
C GLU A 73 -9.67 14.29 16.82
N PHE A 74 -9.72 13.56 15.73
CA PHE A 74 -10.92 12.88 15.22
C PHE A 74 -10.54 11.53 14.63
N ASN A 75 -11.54 10.64 14.47
CA ASN A 75 -11.33 9.31 13.89
C ASN A 75 -11.93 9.21 12.49
N THR A 76 -11.24 8.47 11.61
CA THR A 76 -11.80 7.93 10.37
C THR A 76 -11.92 6.42 10.47
N ILE A 77 -12.59 5.80 9.47
CA ILE A 77 -12.76 4.34 9.40
C ILE A 77 -11.46 3.64 8.98
N ALA A 78 -11.38 2.35 9.31
CA ALA A 78 -10.39 1.44 8.75
C ALA A 78 -11.04 0.08 8.47
N VAL A 79 -10.81 -0.47 7.29
CA VAL A 79 -11.22 -1.81 6.86
C VAL A 79 -9.97 -2.69 6.81
N ASP A 80 -10.06 -3.91 7.34
CA ASP A 80 -8.97 -4.88 7.28
C ASP A 80 -9.08 -5.74 6.02
N ASP A 81 -8.08 -5.63 5.15
CA ASP A 81 -8.03 -6.40 3.91
C ASP A 81 -7.83 -7.89 4.18
N GLY A 82 -7.03 -8.26 5.19
CA GLY A 82 -6.76 -9.65 5.54
C GLY A 82 -8.00 -10.38 6.05
N ILE A 83 -8.77 -9.75 6.96
CA ILE A 83 -10.01 -10.31 7.50
C ILE A 83 -11.11 -10.33 6.43
N ALA A 84 -11.13 -9.35 5.53
CA ALA A 84 -12.10 -9.28 4.44
C ALA A 84 -11.76 -10.17 3.24
N MET A 85 -10.57 -10.75 3.20
CA MET A 85 -10.07 -11.55 2.08
C MET A 85 -10.92 -12.80 1.86
N GLY A 86 -11.27 -13.07 0.59
CA GLY A 86 -11.98 -14.31 0.20
C GLY A 86 -13.49 -14.29 0.39
N HIS A 87 -14.09 -13.17 0.74
CA HIS A 87 -15.55 -13.02 0.80
C HIS A 87 -15.99 -11.60 0.41
N ASP A 88 -17.29 -11.35 0.28
CA ASP A 88 -17.86 -10.07 -0.17
C ASP A 88 -17.47 -8.85 0.67
N GLY A 89 -16.94 -9.01 1.88
CA GLY A 89 -16.36 -7.94 2.69
C GLY A 89 -15.22 -7.21 1.97
N MET A 90 -14.47 -7.92 1.11
CA MET A 90 -13.36 -7.35 0.37
C MET A 90 -13.77 -6.29 -0.66
N LEU A 91 -15.03 -6.28 -1.10
CA LEU A 91 -15.58 -5.26 -1.98
C LEU A 91 -15.55 -3.87 -1.35
N TYR A 92 -15.57 -3.77 -0.02
CA TYR A 92 -15.57 -2.50 0.72
C TYR A 92 -14.17 -1.94 0.95
N SER A 93 -13.13 -2.74 0.77
CA SER A 93 -11.75 -2.34 1.04
C SER A 93 -11.34 -1.13 0.20
N LEU A 94 -11.23 -1.25 -1.13
CA LEU A 94 -10.79 -0.14 -1.98
C LEU A 94 -11.71 1.09 -1.92
N PRO A 95 -13.04 0.97 -1.96
CA PRO A 95 -13.93 2.12 -1.82
C PRO A 95 -13.75 2.88 -0.49
N SER A 96 -13.32 2.22 0.58
CA SER A 96 -13.05 2.89 1.87
C SER A 96 -11.94 3.93 1.77
N ARG A 97 -10.98 3.78 0.84
CA ARG A 97 -9.91 4.75 0.58
C ARG A 97 -10.47 6.14 0.27
N ASP A 98 -11.43 6.21 -0.63
CA ASP A 98 -12.07 7.47 -1.03
C ASP A 98 -12.91 8.06 0.11
N ILE A 99 -13.62 7.22 0.88
CA ILE A 99 -14.39 7.67 2.06
C ILE A 99 -13.45 8.20 3.16
N ILE A 100 -12.30 7.58 3.36
CA ILE A 100 -11.28 8.06 4.31
C ILE A 100 -10.79 9.44 3.86
N ALA A 101 -10.46 9.60 2.58
CA ALA A 101 -10.05 10.89 2.03
C ALA A 101 -11.11 11.97 2.26
N ASP A 102 -12.37 11.67 1.94
CA ASP A 102 -13.49 12.58 2.18
C ASP A 102 -13.65 12.92 3.67
N SER A 103 -13.63 11.92 4.56
CA SER A 103 -13.85 12.17 5.99
C SER A 103 -12.80 13.09 6.59
N VAL A 104 -11.54 12.94 6.17
CA VAL A 104 -10.44 13.82 6.61
C VAL A 104 -10.62 15.23 6.03
N GLU A 105 -10.93 15.33 4.75
CA GLU A 105 -11.19 16.60 4.07
C GLU A 105 -12.35 17.36 4.73
N TYR A 106 -13.48 16.69 4.99
CA TYR A 106 -14.65 17.27 5.67
C TYR A 106 -14.28 17.84 7.03
N MET A 107 -13.62 17.07 7.88
CA MET A 107 -13.26 17.51 9.23
C MET A 107 -12.30 18.69 9.20
N VAL A 108 -11.27 18.65 8.39
CA VAL A 108 -10.25 19.70 8.30
C VAL A 108 -10.81 20.99 7.70
N ASN A 109 -11.59 20.89 6.62
CA ASN A 109 -12.16 22.05 5.95
C ASN A 109 -13.28 22.69 6.77
N ALA A 110 -14.22 21.90 7.30
CA ALA A 110 -15.33 22.42 8.09
C ALA A 110 -14.87 23.17 9.36
N HIS A 111 -13.79 22.72 9.99
CA HIS A 111 -13.24 23.31 11.20
C HIS A 111 -12.05 24.23 10.96
N CYS A 112 -11.65 24.41 9.69
CA CYS A 112 -10.55 25.28 9.26
C CYS A 112 -9.24 24.99 10.02
N ALA A 113 -8.87 23.72 10.20
CA ALA A 113 -7.60 23.38 10.84
C ALA A 113 -6.41 23.87 9.98
N ASP A 114 -5.32 24.24 10.64
CA ASP A 114 -4.14 24.87 10.02
C ASP A 114 -3.14 23.83 9.49
N ALA A 115 -3.06 22.66 10.14
CA ALA A 115 -2.17 21.58 9.74
C ALA A 115 -2.76 20.23 10.19
N LEU A 116 -2.17 19.14 9.71
CA LEU A 116 -2.71 17.79 9.86
C LEU A 116 -1.62 16.79 10.26
N VAL A 117 -1.89 15.98 11.28
CA VAL A 117 -1.16 14.74 11.56
C VAL A 117 -2.03 13.56 11.12
N CYS A 118 -1.47 12.66 10.31
CA CYS A 118 -2.13 11.44 9.87
C CYS A 118 -1.57 10.23 10.63
N ILE A 119 -2.41 9.58 11.45
CA ILE A 119 -2.08 8.33 12.14
C ILE A 119 -2.78 7.20 11.38
N SER A 120 -2.05 6.53 10.51
CA SER A 120 -2.52 5.45 9.66
C SER A 120 -1.70 4.18 9.88
N ASN A 121 -2.09 3.07 9.28
CA ASN A 121 -1.21 1.89 9.26
C ASN A 121 -1.52 0.90 8.12
N CYS A 122 -2.80 0.58 7.85
CA CYS A 122 -3.19 -0.46 6.89
C CYS A 122 -3.46 0.05 5.48
N ASP A 123 -3.74 -0.89 4.59
CA ASP A 123 -3.69 -0.86 3.12
C ASP A 123 -4.37 0.34 2.47
N LYS A 124 -5.60 0.67 2.86
CA LYS A 124 -6.40 1.73 2.22
C LYS A 124 -6.40 3.03 3.02
N ILE A 125 -6.01 2.95 4.29
CA ILE A 125 -6.03 4.07 5.21
C ILE A 125 -4.91 5.05 4.88
N THR A 126 -3.67 4.54 4.75
CA THR A 126 -2.52 5.38 4.39
C THR A 126 -2.72 6.09 3.05
N PRO A 127 -3.10 5.42 1.95
CA PRO A 127 -3.36 6.12 0.69
C PRO A 127 -4.59 7.04 0.75
N GLY A 128 -5.65 6.69 1.49
CA GLY A 128 -6.80 7.58 1.67
C GLY A 128 -6.43 8.89 2.38
N MET A 129 -5.61 8.81 3.43
CA MET A 129 -5.09 9.99 4.11
C MET A 129 -4.09 10.79 3.23
N LEU A 130 -3.28 10.12 2.39
CA LEU A 130 -2.41 10.80 1.42
C LEU A 130 -3.22 11.57 0.38
N MET A 131 -4.32 10.98 -0.14
CA MET A 131 -5.25 11.68 -1.03
C MET A 131 -5.83 12.93 -0.36
N ALA A 132 -6.30 12.82 0.89
CA ALA A 132 -6.80 13.98 1.65
C ALA A 132 -5.71 15.05 1.85
N ALA A 133 -4.49 14.64 2.19
CA ALA A 133 -3.36 15.57 2.36
C ALA A 133 -3.08 16.37 1.07
N MET A 134 -3.12 15.70 -0.09
CA MET A 134 -2.93 16.36 -1.40
C MET A 134 -4.09 17.32 -1.73
N ARG A 135 -5.35 16.93 -1.46
CA ARG A 135 -6.50 17.82 -1.66
C ARG A 135 -6.41 19.07 -0.80
N LEU A 136 -6.13 18.90 0.48
CA LEU A 136 -6.06 19.98 1.46
C LEU A 136 -4.89 20.93 1.23
N ASN A 137 -3.75 20.40 0.80
CA ASN A 137 -2.50 21.11 0.55
C ASN A 137 -2.10 22.09 1.69
N ILE A 138 -2.21 21.61 2.93
CA ILE A 138 -1.76 22.28 4.15
C ILE A 138 -0.58 21.50 4.76
N PRO A 139 0.20 22.07 5.69
CA PRO A 139 1.27 21.31 6.35
C PRO A 139 0.76 19.98 6.92
N VAL A 140 1.46 18.88 6.60
CA VAL A 140 1.06 17.53 7.01
C VAL A 140 2.29 16.72 7.42
N ILE A 141 2.09 15.79 8.35
CA ILE A 141 3.06 14.73 8.67
C ILE A 141 2.33 13.41 8.88
N PHE A 142 2.93 12.33 8.38
CA PHE A 142 2.46 10.96 8.59
C PHE A 142 3.26 10.27 9.68
N VAL A 143 2.56 9.57 10.57
CA VAL A 143 3.14 8.65 11.54
C VAL A 143 2.30 7.38 11.58
N SER A 144 2.87 6.27 11.11
CA SER A 144 2.15 4.99 11.07
C SER A 144 2.20 4.25 12.40
N GLY A 145 1.23 3.36 12.63
CA GLY A 145 1.22 2.46 13.78
C GLY A 145 2.37 1.47 13.80
N GLY A 146 3.02 1.22 12.66
CA GLY A 146 4.14 0.32 12.48
C GLY A 146 3.76 -1.11 12.11
N PRO A 147 4.71 -1.87 11.54
CA PRO A 147 4.53 -3.28 11.21
C PRO A 147 4.51 -4.16 12.46
N MET A 148 3.83 -5.32 12.36
CA MET A 148 3.94 -6.37 13.35
C MET A 148 5.28 -7.09 13.24
N GLU A 149 5.67 -7.79 14.31
CA GLU A 149 6.79 -8.72 14.28
C GLU A 149 6.46 -9.95 13.42
N ALA A 150 7.47 -10.58 12.80
CA ALA A 150 7.28 -11.83 12.08
C ALA A 150 6.82 -12.94 13.02
N GLY A 151 5.85 -13.73 12.58
CA GLY A 151 5.43 -14.95 13.29
C GLY A 151 6.55 -15.98 13.36
N LYS A 152 6.54 -16.80 14.39
CA LYS A 152 7.51 -17.89 14.56
C LYS A 152 6.82 -19.13 15.09
N VAL A 153 7.01 -20.25 14.40
CA VAL A 153 6.50 -21.55 14.82
C VAL A 153 7.64 -22.57 14.91
N ARG A 154 7.49 -23.52 15.83
CA ARG A 154 8.38 -24.68 15.94
C ARG A 154 7.74 -25.86 15.26
N LEU A 155 8.25 -26.24 14.12
CA LEU A 155 7.75 -27.40 13.35
C LEU A 155 8.84 -28.47 13.26
N ALA A 156 8.41 -29.72 13.29
CA ALA A 156 9.31 -30.81 12.98
C ALA A 156 9.59 -30.85 11.48
N ASN A 157 10.84 -30.79 11.10
CA ASN A 157 11.24 -31.00 9.71
C ASN A 157 10.88 -32.43 9.30
N PRO A 158 10.08 -32.66 8.25
CA PRO A 158 9.62 -34.00 7.86
C PRO A 158 10.78 -34.95 7.49
N GLU A 159 11.88 -34.42 6.96
CA GLU A 159 13.03 -35.18 6.47
C GLU A 159 14.03 -35.47 7.59
N THR A 160 14.44 -34.43 8.33
CA THR A 160 15.50 -34.52 9.34
C THR A 160 14.99 -34.91 10.72
N LYS A 161 13.68 -34.82 10.98
CA LYS A 161 13.03 -35.01 12.29
C LYS A 161 13.52 -34.03 13.37
N THR A 162 14.25 -32.98 12.99
CA THR A 162 14.68 -31.92 13.90
C THR A 162 13.57 -30.87 14.04
N ILE A 163 13.50 -30.22 15.20
CA ILE A 163 12.60 -29.07 15.41
C ILE A 163 13.30 -27.83 14.86
N GLU A 164 12.68 -27.21 13.89
CA GLU A 164 13.14 -25.96 13.29
C GLU A 164 12.20 -24.80 13.65
N ILE A 165 12.78 -23.62 13.84
CA ILE A 165 12.00 -22.38 14.00
C ILE A 165 11.80 -21.82 12.61
N LYS A 166 10.56 -21.83 12.14
CA LYS A 166 10.17 -21.21 10.87
C LYS A 166 9.56 -19.83 11.13
N LYS A 167 10.01 -18.81 10.39
CA LYS A 167 9.32 -17.52 10.33
C LYS A 167 8.06 -17.67 9.48
N LEU A 168 7.00 -16.97 9.86
CA LEU A 168 5.68 -17.05 9.25
C LEU A 168 5.07 -15.67 9.08
N ASP A 169 4.11 -15.61 8.16
CA ASP A 169 3.17 -14.51 8.01
C ASP A 169 1.74 -15.02 7.72
N LEU A 170 0.81 -14.10 7.48
CA LEU A 170 -0.58 -14.40 7.12
C LEU A 170 -0.69 -15.38 5.94
N ILE A 171 0.17 -15.23 4.93
CA ILE A 171 0.12 -16.04 3.70
C ILE A 171 0.49 -17.50 3.99
N ASP A 172 1.47 -17.73 4.86
CA ASP A 172 1.84 -19.08 5.27
C ASP A 172 0.64 -19.81 5.90
N ALA A 173 -0.12 -19.12 6.76
CA ALA A 173 -1.33 -19.69 7.36
C ALA A 173 -2.39 -20.05 6.29
N MET A 174 -2.63 -19.17 5.33
CA MET A 174 -3.60 -19.40 4.25
C MET A 174 -3.18 -20.55 3.31
N VAL A 175 -1.90 -20.59 2.93
CA VAL A 175 -1.36 -21.65 2.05
C VAL A 175 -1.39 -23.01 2.75
N MET A 176 -1.02 -23.06 4.04
CA MET A 176 -1.06 -24.32 4.79
C MET A 176 -2.50 -24.81 5.00
N ALA A 177 -3.44 -23.93 5.28
CA ALA A 177 -4.85 -24.29 5.42
C ALA A 177 -5.46 -24.82 4.10
N ALA A 178 -4.92 -24.42 2.94
CA ALA A 178 -5.34 -24.91 1.63
C ALA A 178 -4.72 -26.26 1.23
N ASP A 179 -3.68 -26.72 1.92
CA ASP A 179 -3.03 -28.01 1.64
C ASP A 179 -3.68 -29.14 2.45
N SER A 180 -4.43 -30.02 1.77
CA SER A 180 -5.11 -31.16 2.38
C SER A 180 -4.16 -32.20 3.03
N LYS A 181 -2.84 -32.10 2.83
CA LYS A 181 -1.83 -32.96 3.45
C LYS A 181 -1.40 -32.44 4.82
N VAL A 182 -1.69 -31.19 5.16
CA VAL A 182 -1.40 -30.58 6.45
C VAL A 182 -2.55 -30.90 7.41
N SER A 183 -2.23 -31.34 8.60
CA SER A 183 -3.26 -31.66 9.60
C SER A 183 -3.87 -30.41 10.23
N ASP A 184 -5.13 -30.50 10.69
CA ASP A 184 -5.82 -29.41 11.38
C ASP A 184 -5.04 -28.91 12.61
N ALA A 185 -4.29 -29.79 13.29
CA ALA A 185 -3.46 -29.43 14.43
C ALA A 185 -2.27 -28.55 14.03
N GLU A 186 -1.64 -28.84 12.89
CA GLU A 186 -0.54 -28.00 12.35
C GLU A 186 -1.07 -26.67 11.85
N VAL A 187 -2.21 -26.65 11.15
CA VAL A 187 -2.89 -25.41 10.73
C VAL A 187 -3.20 -24.53 11.95
N ALA A 188 -3.77 -25.11 13.01
CA ALA A 188 -4.09 -24.37 14.23
C ALA A 188 -2.86 -23.83 14.96
N GLU A 189 -1.69 -24.48 14.86
CA GLU A 189 -0.45 -23.97 15.43
C GLU A 189 0.13 -22.81 14.63
N VAL A 190 0.07 -22.89 13.31
CA VAL A 190 0.47 -21.80 12.42
C VAL A 190 -0.46 -20.60 12.57
N GLU A 191 -1.79 -20.80 12.64
CA GLU A 191 -2.77 -19.75 12.87
C GLU A 191 -2.48 -18.94 14.14
N ARG A 192 -2.15 -19.60 15.25
CA ARG A 192 -1.77 -18.93 16.52
C ARG A 192 -0.46 -18.16 16.44
N SER A 193 0.40 -18.51 15.50
CA SER A 193 1.78 -18.02 15.43
C SER A 193 2.03 -16.99 14.33
N ALA A 194 1.22 -16.96 13.28
CA ALA A 194 1.48 -16.19 12.06
C ALA A 194 1.41 -14.67 12.26
N CYS A 195 0.50 -14.19 13.13
CA CYS A 195 0.27 -12.77 13.39
C CYS A 195 0.39 -12.48 14.90
N PRO A 196 1.62 -12.45 15.47
CA PRO A 196 1.80 -12.49 16.93
C PRO A 196 1.56 -11.17 17.65
N THR A 197 1.66 -10.02 16.96
CA THR A 197 1.60 -8.71 17.62
C THR A 197 0.61 -7.77 16.95
N CYS A 198 0.30 -6.64 17.61
CA CYS A 198 -0.29 -5.50 16.91
C CYS A 198 0.67 -5.00 15.83
N GLY A 199 0.13 -4.28 14.86
CA GLY A 199 0.88 -3.75 13.73
C GLY A 199 0.26 -4.16 12.38
N SER A 200 0.71 -3.53 11.30
CA SER A 200 0.42 -3.96 9.94
C SER A 200 1.15 -5.27 9.62
N CYS A 201 1.07 -5.78 8.40
CA CYS A 201 1.72 -7.04 8.03
C CYS A 201 3.22 -7.07 8.35
N SER A 202 3.79 -8.24 8.66
CA SER A 202 5.22 -8.39 8.93
C SER A 202 6.10 -8.40 7.67
N GLY A 203 5.50 -8.57 6.49
CA GLY A 203 6.18 -8.56 5.18
C GLY A 203 5.94 -7.27 4.39
N MET A 204 6.45 -7.22 3.15
CA MET A 204 6.28 -6.10 2.22
C MET A 204 4.98 -6.25 1.41
N PHE A 205 3.85 -6.25 2.13
CA PHE A 205 2.51 -6.17 1.58
C PHE A 205 2.10 -4.71 1.36
N THR A 206 0.87 -4.46 0.93
CA THR A 206 0.41 -3.11 0.57
C THR A 206 0.50 -2.12 1.73
N ALA A 207 0.13 -2.53 2.96
CA ALA A 207 0.18 -1.69 4.15
C ALA A 207 1.59 -1.12 4.40
N ASN A 208 2.58 -2.01 4.50
CA ASN A 208 3.97 -1.61 4.72
C ASN A 208 4.55 -0.87 3.51
N SER A 209 4.22 -1.29 2.28
CA SER A 209 4.64 -0.58 1.08
C SER A 209 4.19 0.88 1.14
N MET A 210 2.91 1.16 1.43
CA MET A 210 2.40 2.54 1.51
C MET A 210 3.02 3.34 2.67
N ASN A 211 3.26 2.71 3.83
CA ASN A 211 3.94 3.36 4.95
C ASN A 211 5.40 3.72 4.62
N CYS A 212 6.09 2.87 3.84
CA CYS A 212 7.43 3.12 3.33
C CYS A 212 7.44 4.22 2.25
N LEU A 213 6.43 4.21 1.35
CA LEU A 213 6.30 5.23 0.33
C LEU A 213 6.07 6.64 0.90
N ALA A 214 5.42 6.76 2.06
CA ALA A 214 5.28 8.04 2.76
C ALA A 214 6.65 8.66 3.16
N GLU A 215 7.67 7.82 3.47
CA GLU A 215 9.05 8.28 3.66
C GLU A 215 9.68 8.76 2.35
N ALA A 216 9.52 8.01 1.25
CA ALA A 216 10.07 8.37 -0.05
C ALA A 216 9.42 9.62 -0.66
N LEU A 217 8.12 9.84 -0.40
CA LEU A 217 7.41 11.07 -0.72
C LEU A 217 7.86 12.28 0.13
N GLY A 218 8.67 12.05 1.16
CA GLY A 218 9.13 13.10 2.07
C GLY A 218 8.09 13.55 3.11
N LEU A 219 7.00 12.81 3.32
CA LEU A 219 5.88 13.17 4.20
C LEU A 219 5.88 12.47 5.56
N ALA A 220 6.84 11.58 5.81
CA ALA A 220 7.01 10.85 7.07
C ALA A 220 8.46 10.91 7.58
N LEU A 221 8.64 10.60 8.87
CA LEU A 221 9.96 10.50 9.48
C LEU A 221 10.65 9.17 9.10
N PRO A 222 12.00 9.13 9.05
CA PRO A 222 12.73 7.88 8.84
C PRO A 222 12.37 6.81 9.87
N GLY A 223 12.15 5.58 9.39
CA GLY A 223 11.70 4.46 10.21
C GLY A 223 10.18 4.33 10.33
N ASN A 224 9.42 5.25 9.73
CA ASN A 224 7.96 5.21 9.73
C ASN A 224 7.40 3.84 9.27
N GLY A 225 7.92 3.31 8.18
CA GLY A 225 7.48 2.05 7.60
C GLY A 225 8.15 0.80 8.19
N THR A 226 9.20 0.92 9.02
CA THR A 226 10.06 -0.24 9.32
C THR A 226 10.26 -0.55 10.81
N VAL A 227 10.13 0.41 11.73
CA VAL A 227 10.17 0.13 13.19
C VAL A 227 8.91 -0.63 13.59
N VAL A 228 9.05 -1.79 14.21
CA VAL A 228 7.88 -2.59 14.62
C VAL A 228 7.01 -1.88 15.66
N ALA A 229 5.69 -2.14 15.62
CA ALA A 229 4.69 -1.47 16.44
C ALA A 229 4.94 -1.61 17.96
N THR A 230 5.49 -2.75 18.38
CA THR A 230 5.78 -3.07 19.77
C THR A 230 7.04 -2.38 20.31
N HIS A 231 7.94 -1.86 19.46
CA HIS A 231 9.23 -1.34 19.90
C HIS A 231 9.13 0.09 20.46
N ALA A 232 9.79 0.34 21.58
CA ALA A 232 9.79 1.63 22.28
C ALA A 232 10.32 2.81 21.43
N ASP A 233 11.24 2.57 20.50
CA ASP A 233 11.76 3.64 19.61
C ASP A 233 10.65 4.23 18.71
N ARG A 234 9.56 3.49 18.44
CA ARG A 234 8.43 4.02 17.69
C ARG A 234 7.69 5.13 18.43
N GLU A 235 7.65 5.09 19.76
CA GLU A 235 7.06 6.19 20.56
C GLU A 235 7.71 7.54 20.22
N GLN A 236 9.02 7.54 19.95
CA GLN A 236 9.74 8.76 19.59
C GLN A 236 9.28 9.34 18.24
N LEU A 237 8.86 8.50 17.29
CA LEU A 237 8.31 8.98 16.01
C LEU A 237 7.00 9.76 16.24
N PHE A 238 6.12 9.26 17.12
CA PHE A 238 4.88 9.95 17.48
C PHE A 238 5.16 11.29 18.18
N LYS A 239 6.11 11.31 19.13
CA LYS A 239 6.51 12.55 19.82
C LYS A 239 7.10 13.57 18.85
N GLN A 240 8.03 13.13 18.00
CA GLN A 240 8.64 13.99 16.99
C GLN A 240 7.62 14.51 15.97
N ALA A 241 6.65 13.70 15.55
CA ALA A 241 5.60 14.14 14.65
C ALA A 241 4.77 15.29 15.25
N GLY A 242 4.43 15.20 16.55
CA GLY A 242 3.71 16.25 17.27
C GLY A 242 4.48 17.59 17.31
N HIS A 243 5.77 17.56 17.59
CA HIS A 243 6.60 18.77 17.56
C HIS A 243 6.80 19.30 16.13
N LYS A 244 7.10 18.40 15.19
CA LYS A 244 7.40 18.77 13.81
C LYS A 244 6.22 19.41 13.09
N ILE A 245 4.99 18.95 13.31
CA ILE A 245 3.84 19.55 12.64
C ILE A 245 3.60 20.99 13.06
N VAL A 246 3.87 21.35 14.31
CA VAL A 246 3.78 22.74 14.78
C VAL A 246 4.88 23.60 14.14
N GLU A 247 6.09 23.08 14.02
CA GLU A 247 7.18 23.74 13.28
C GLU A 247 6.79 23.98 11.82
N LEU A 248 6.28 22.95 11.13
CA LEU A 248 5.84 23.06 9.73
C LEU A 248 4.72 24.09 9.56
N ALA A 249 3.73 24.10 10.46
CA ALA A 249 2.68 25.09 10.42
C ALA A 249 3.25 26.52 10.55
N LYS A 250 4.17 26.76 11.49
CA LYS A 250 4.80 28.07 11.66
C LYS A 250 5.64 28.45 10.42
N ARG A 251 6.39 27.52 9.85
CA ARG A 251 7.15 27.77 8.61
C ARG A 251 6.24 28.25 7.48
N TYR A 252 5.10 27.58 7.28
CA TYR A 252 4.15 28.00 6.25
C TYR A 252 3.48 29.34 6.56
N TYR A 253 2.84 29.47 7.72
CA TYR A 253 1.99 30.63 8.04
C TYR A 253 2.78 31.86 8.47
N GLU A 254 3.95 31.71 9.12
CA GLU A 254 4.73 32.80 9.66
C GLU A 254 5.98 33.15 8.82
N GLN A 255 6.45 32.22 7.96
CA GLN A 255 7.67 32.40 7.15
C GLN A 255 7.40 32.28 5.65
N ASP A 256 6.15 32.01 5.24
CA ASP A 256 5.73 31.83 3.83
C ASP A 256 6.47 30.71 3.10
N ASP A 257 6.88 29.67 3.83
CA ASP A 257 7.59 28.52 3.28
C ASP A 257 6.59 27.50 2.68
N THR A 258 6.39 27.59 1.37
CA THR A 258 5.53 26.67 0.62
C THR A 258 6.20 25.34 0.29
N SER A 259 7.53 25.20 0.49
CA SER A 259 8.27 23.98 0.14
C SER A 259 7.85 22.75 0.97
N ILE A 260 7.19 22.98 2.11
CA ILE A 260 6.78 21.93 3.05
C ILE A 260 5.34 21.45 2.80
N LEU A 261 4.64 22.03 1.82
CA LEU A 261 3.28 21.62 1.49
C LEU A 261 3.27 20.28 0.73
N PRO A 262 2.26 19.41 0.90
CA PRO A 262 2.22 18.11 0.26
C PRO A 262 2.38 18.13 -1.27
N ARG A 263 1.74 19.08 -1.96
CA ARG A 263 1.86 19.19 -3.43
C ARG A 263 3.25 19.69 -3.88
N SER A 264 4.01 20.32 -2.99
CA SER A 264 5.37 20.82 -3.29
C SER A 264 6.40 19.69 -3.46
N VAL A 265 6.08 18.45 -3.05
CA VAL A 265 6.95 17.30 -3.30
C VAL A 265 7.15 17.06 -4.81
N GLY A 266 6.13 17.39 -5.63
CA GLY A 266 6.20 17.40 -7.08
C GLY A 266 6.41 16.04 -7.72
N PHE A 267 6.49 16.01 -9.06
CA PHE A 267 6.63 14.79 -9.87
C PHE A 267 7.83 13.93 -9.44
N LYS A 268 8.97 14.54 -9.10
CA LYS A 268 10.21 13.84 -8.70
C LYS A 268 10.02 12.96 -7.46
N ALA A 269 9.20 13.37 -6.50
CA ALA A 269 8.94 12.56 -5.31
C ALA A 269 8.08 11.34 -5.63
N PHE A 270 7.17 11.44 -6.61
CA PHE A 270 6.43 10.27 -7.11
C PHE A 270 7.35 9.30 -7.85
N GLU A 271 8.34 9.79 -8.59
CA GLU A 271 9.38 8.92 -9.16
C GLU A 271 10.23 8.26 -8.06
N ASN A 272 10.58 8.96 -6.99
CA ASN A 272 11.26 8.37 -5.83
C ASN A 272 10.40 7.29 -5.15
N ALA A 273 9.11 7.55 -5.00
CA ALA A 273 8.19 6.59 -4.39
C ALA A 273 8.06 5.31 -5.23
N ILE A 274 7.86 5.43 -6.55
CA ILE A 274 7.80 4.25 -7.41
C ILE A 274 9.17 3.56 -7.55
N ALA A 275 10.28 4.30 -7.54
CA ALA A 275 11.63 3.71 -7.51
C ALA A 275 11.85 2.88 -6.25
N LEU A 276 11.41 3.37 -5.09
CA LEU A 276 11.44 2.60 -3.84
C LEU A 276 10.58 1.34 -3.96
N ASP A 277 9.34 1.46 -4.43
CA ASP A 277 8.41 0.32 -4.55
C ASP A 277 9.00 -0.80 -5.43
N ILE A 278 9.56 -0.43 -6.57
CA ILE A 278 10.24 -1.34 -7.49
C ILE A 278 11.46 -1.97 -6.84
N ALA A 279 12.31 -1.17 -6.17
CA ALA A 279 13.54 -1.65 -5.56
C ALA A 279 13.32 -2.59 -4.38
N MET A 280 12.26 -2.38 -3.60
CA MET A 280 11.93 -3.25 -2.47
C MET A 280 11.04 -4.45 -2.84
N GLY A 281 10.57 -4.54 -4.10
CA GLY A 281 9.64 -5.58 -4.55
C GLY A 281 8.29 -5.45 -3.85
N GLY A 282 7.75 -4.22 -3.78
CA GLY A 282 6.53 -3.88 -3.11
C GLY A 282 5.26 -4.45 -3.75
N SER A 283 4.12 -3.98 -3.33
CA SER A 283 2.82 -4.46 -3.78
C SER A 283 2.40 -3.80 -5.09
N THR A 284 1.77 -4.55 -6.01
CA THR A 284 1.15 -3.96 -7.21
C THR A 284 0.04 -2.96 -6.87
N ASN A 285 -0.59 -3.08 -5.69
CA ASN A 285 -1.60 -2.14 -5.23
C ASN A 285 -1.06 -0.73 -5.00
N THR A 286 0.24 -0.57 -4.72
CA THR A 286 0.87 0.74 -4.59
C THR A 286 0.80 1.55 -5.87
N ILE A 287 0.88 0.91 -7.04
CA ILE A 287 0.70 1.55 -8.35
C ILE A 287 -0.68 2.22 -8.41
N LEU A 288 -1.74 1.47 -8.08
CA LEU A 288 -3.10 1.99 -8.04
C LEU A 288 -3.23 3.20 -7.09
N HIS A 289 -2.58 3.11 -5.93
CA HIS A 289 -2.64 4.16 -4.93
C HIS A 289 -1.82 5.39 -5.30
N LEU A 290 -0.61 5.23 -5.87
CA LEU A 290 0.20 6.35 -6.34
C LEU A 290 -0.50 7.14 -7.46
N LEU A 291 -1.14 6.46 -8.41
CA LEU A 291 -1.95 7.11 -9.45
C LEU A 291 -3.10 7.92 -8.84
N ALA A 292 -3.79 7.37 -7.85
CA ALA A 292 -4.86 8.06 -7.14
C ALA A 292 -4.36 9.30 -6.39
N ILE A 293 -3.23 9.18 -5.67
CA ILE A 293 -2.63 10.28 -4.92
C ILE A 293 -2.10 11.36 -5.86
N ALA A 294 -1.52 10.98 -7.00
CA ALA A 294 -1.03 11.92 -8.02
C ALA A 294 -2.17 12.74 -8.62
N GLN A 295 -3.32 12.10 -8.89
CA GLN A 295 -4.52 12.81 -9.36
C GLN A 295 -4.97 13.87 -8.35
N GLU A 296 -5.04 13.54 -7.06
CA GLU A 296 -5.41 14.50 -6.00
C GLU A 296 -4.35 15.61 -5.80
N ALA A 297 -3.11 15.31 -6.13
CA ALA A 297 -2.02 16.28 -6.11
C ALA A 297 -1.98 17.19 -7.35
N GLU A 298 -2.82 16.92 -8.36
CA GLU A 298 -2.79 17.58 -9.67
C GLU A 298 -1.44 17.40 -10.39
N ILE A 299 -0.82 16.22 -10.20
CA ILE A 299 0.45 15.84 -10.84
C ILE A 299 0.16 14.82 -11.94
N GLU A 300 0.62 15.11 -13.16
CA GLU A 300 0.51 14.20 -14.30
C GLU A 300 1.55 13.06 -14.15
N PHE A 301 1.17 12.05 -13.38
CA PHE A 301 1.94 10.83 -13.16
C PHE A 301 1.11 9.63 -13.64
N THR A 302 1.66 8.83 -14.56
CA THR A 302 0.90 7.87 -15.35
C THR A 302 1.51 6.47 -15.35
N MET A 303 0.77 5.49 -15.89
CA MET A 303 1.28 4.14 -16.13
C MET A 303 2.53 4.11 -17.03
N ALA A 304 2.71 5.12 -17.90
CA ALA A 304 3.91 5.21 -18.75
C ALA A 304 5.15 5.57 -17.93
N ASP A 305 5.00 6.43 -16.90
CA ASP A 305 6.10 6.76 -15.98
C ASP A 305 6.50 5.54 -15.14
N ILE A 306 5.52 4.80 -14.66
CA ILE A 306 5.74 3.56 -13.92
C ILE A 306 6.47 2.53 -14.79
N ASP A 307 6.04 2.34 -16.04
CA ASP A 307 6.73 1.44 -16.98
C ASP A 307 8.18 1.88 -17.25
N ARG A 308 8.39 3.16 -17.47
CA ARG A 308 9.72 3.74 -17.66
C ARG A 308 10.62 3.46 -16.45
N MET A 309 10.13 3.71 -15.25
CA MET A 309 10.90 3.48 -14.02
C MET A 309 11.18 2.00 -13.80
N SER A 310 10.23 1.12 -14.11
CA SER A 310 10.39 -0.34 -13.94
C SER A 310 11.50 -0.95 -14.81
N LYS A 311 11.86 -0.29 -15.90
CA LYS A 311 12.95 -0.73 -16.81
C LYS A 311 14.35 -0.33 -16.34
N VAL A 312 14.44 0.65 -15.44
CA VAL A 312 15.74 1.25 -15.07
C VAL A 312 16.06 1.14 -13.59
N VAL A 313 15.09 0.83 -12.75
CA VAL A 313 15.27 0.67 -11.31
C VAL A 313 15.51 -0.81 -10.99
N PRO A 314 16.61 -1.16 -10.31
CA PRO A 314 16.91 -2.55 -9.93
C PRO A 314 16.05 -3.00 -8.75
N GLN A 315 15.87 -4.31 -8.60
CA GLN A 315 15.36 -4.90 -7.38
C GLN A 315 16.51 -5.10 -6.38
N LEU A 316 16.51 -4.30 -5.30
CA LEU A 316 17.58 -4.27 -4.31
C LEU A 316 17.24 -5.03 -3.02
N CYS A 317 15.95 -5.28 -2.79
CA CYS A 317 15.48 -5.94 -1.57
C CYS A 317 14.47 -7.03 -1.92
N LYS A 318 14.53 -8.15 -1.20
CA LYS A 318 13.58 -9.25 -1.34
C LYS A 318 13.12 -9.67 0.05
N VAL A 319 11.85 -9.45 0.33
CA VAL A 319 11.22 -9.59 1.65
C VAL A 319 9.98 -10.46 1.52
N ALA A 320 9.49 -11.05 2.59
CA ALA A 320 8.22 -11.77 2.59
C ALA A 320 7.10 -10.93 1.91
N PRO A 321 6.27 -11.53 1.06
CA PRO A 321 6.12 -12.96 0.76
C PRO A 321 7.04 -13.50 -0.34
N ASN A 322 7.94 -12.69 -0.91
CA ASN A 322 8.84 -13.10 -2.00
C ASN A 322 10.02 -13.95 -1.51
N THR A 323 10.22 -14.03 -0.19
CA THR A 323 11.16 -14.91 0.49
C THR A 323 10.72 -15.13 1.94
N ASN A 324 11.06 -16.28 2.51
CA ASN A 324 10.84 -16.56 3.95
C ASN A 324 12.04 -16.12 4.82
N LYS A 325 13.13 -15.64 4.20
CA LYS A 325 14.36 -15.28 4.90
C LYS A 325 14.24 -13.95 5.65
N TYR A 326 13.66 -12.95 5.01
CA TYR A 326 13.59 -11.57 5.48
C TYR A 326 12.16 -11.07 5.64
N HIS A 327 11.91 -10.31 6.71
CA HIS A 327 10.68 -9.59 6.99
C HIS A 327 10.98 -8.09 7.15
N ILE A 328 9.97 -7.28 7.44
CA ILE A 328 10.16 -5.82 7.54
C ILE A 328 11.12 -5.43 8.68
N GLU A 329 11.17 -6.20 9.76
CA GLU A 329 12.12 -6.05 10.87
C GLU A 329 13.59 -6.19 10.42
N ASP A 330 13.85 -7.02 9.41
CA ASP A 330 15.18 -7.20 8.82
C ASP A 330 15.55 -6.02 7.92
N VAL A 331 14.58 -5.44 7.19
CA VAL A 331 14.77 -4.19 6.42
C VAL A 331 15.17 -3.06 7.36
N HIS A 332 14.51 -2.94 8.52
CA HIS A 332 14.88 -1.95 9.54
C HIS A 332 16.33 -2.11 9.97
N ARG A 333 16.73 -3.32 10.33
CA ARG A 333 18.12 -3.66 10.71
C ARG A 333 19.15 -3.32 9.63
N ALA A 334 18.76 -3.37 8.37
CA ALA A 334 19.62 -3.07 7.22
C ALA A 334 19.70 -1.56 6.88
N GLY A 335 19.10 -0.68 7.70
CA GLY A 335 19.08 0.76 7.51
C GLY A 335 17.73 1.32 7.04
N GLY A 336 16.68 0.50 7.06
CA GLY A 336 15.32 0.92 6.74
C GLY A 336 15.16 1.45 5.32
N ILE A 337 14.19 2.30 5.15
CA ILE A 337 13.89 2.92 3.86
C ILE A 337 15.01 3.85 3.41
N MET A 338 15.64 4.59 4.31
CA MET A 338 16.78 5.43 3.99
C MET A 338 17.98 4.61 3.46
N GLY A 339 18.13 3.35 3.91
CA GLY A 339 19.13 2.43 3.36
C GLY A 339 18.84 2.05 1.91
N ILE A 340 17.58 1.75 1.55
CA ILE A 340 17.19 1.45 0.16
C ILE A 340 17.32 2.69 -0.73
N LEU A 341 16.82 3.85 -0.27
CA LEU A 341 16.95 5.12 -0.99
C LEU A 341 18.42 5.53 -1.16
N GLY A 342 19.27 5.25 -0.17
CA GLY A 342 20.72 5.47 -0.27
C GLY A 342 21.37 4.61 -1.35
N GLU A 343 20.97 3.34 -1.50
CA GLU A 343 21.47 2.49 -2.59
C GLU A 343 20.95 2.96 -3.95
N LEU A 344 19.69 3.43 -4.04
CA LEU A 344 19.15 4.04 -5.26
C LEU A 344 19.90 5.32 -5.65
N ASP A 345 20.27 6.14 -4.67
CA ASP A 345 21.07 7.34 -4.93
C ASP A 345 22.47 6.99 -5.45
N ARG A 346 23.15 6.03 -4.83
CA ARG A 346 24.45 5.52 -5.32
C ARG A 346 24.36 4.95 -6.73
N ALA A 347 23.21 4.40 -7.10
CA ALA A 347 22.94 3.92 -8.44
C ALA A 347 22.50 5.02 -9.43
N GLY A 348 22.39 6.28 -9.00
CA GLY A 348 21.88 7.40 -9.82
C GLY A 348 20.41 7.25 -10.22
N LYS A 349 19.58 6.65 -9.35
CA LYS A 349 18.16 6.34 -9.58
C LYS A 349 17.22 7.04 -8.60
N LEU A 350 17.69 8.12 -7.96
CA LEU A 350 16.93 8.87 -6.98
C LEU A 350 17.06 10.38 -7.21
N HIS A 351 15.96 11.10 -7.06
CA HIS A 351 15.97 12.56 -7.01
C HIS A 351 16.24 13.02 -5.57
N THR A 352 17.41 13.57 -5.33
CA THR A 352 17.83 13.96 -3.97
C THR A 352 17.51 15.41 -3.63
N ASP A 353 17.04 16.20 -4.58
CA ASP A 353 16.69 17.62 -4.44
C ASP A 353 15.22 17.83 -3.96
N VAL A 354 14.45 16.78 -3.76
CA VAL A 354 13.07 16.87 -3.27
C VAL A 354 13.02 17.24 -1.79
N PRO A 355 12.04 18.08 -1.35
CA PRO A 355 11.88 18.45 0.05
C PRO A 355 11.37 17.28 0.89
N THR A 356 11.63 17.33 2.21
CA THR A 356 11.06 16.41 3.19
C THR A 356 10.55 17.16 4.42
N VAL A 357 9.62 16.57 5.17
CA VAL A 357 9.10 17.16 6.41
C VAL A 357 10.15 17.27 7.53
N HIS A 358 11.24 16.50 7.45
CA HIS A 358 12.24 16.41 8.52
C HIS A 358 13.62 16.97 8.13
N ALA A 359 13.89 17.16 6.84
CA ALA A 359 15.13 17.73 6.33
C ALA A 359 14.81 18.66 5.17
N LYS A 360 15.77 19.53 4.79
CA LYS A 360 15.56 20.48 3.70
C LYS A 360 15.38 19.77 2.36
N THR A 361 16.17 18.72 2.14
CA THR A 361 16.12 17.89 0.93
C THR A 361 16.27 16.41 1.28
N MET A 362 15.92 15.53 0.35
CA MET A 362 16.18 14.08 0.47
C MET A 362 17.69 13.81 0.62
N LYS A 363 18.56 14.62 -0.02
CA LYS A 363 20.00 14.50 0.18
C LYS A 363 20.38 14.69 1.64
N ASP A 364 19.89 15.76 2.26
CA ASP A 364 20.19 16.06 3.67
C ASP A 364 19.63 14.96 4.61
N ALA A 365 18.48 14.37 4.24
CA ALA A 365 17.90 13.24 4.95
C ALA A 365 18.81 12.00 4.85
N LEU A 366 19.29 11.67 3.66
CA LEU A 366 20.20 10.53 3.45
C LEU A 366 21.54 10.74 4.14
N ASP A 367 22.11 11.97 4.13
CA ASP A 367 23.37 12.28 4.82
C ASP A 367 23.26 12.04 6.33
N GLN A 368 22.06 12.15 6.91
CA GLN A 368 21.82 11.92 8.34
C GLN A 368 21.46 10.45 8.66
N TRP A 369 20.68 9.78 7.79
CA TRP A 369 20.00 8.53 8.13
C TRP A 369 20.48 7.31 7.35
N ASP A 370 21.17 7.45 6.22
CA ASP A 370 21.73 6.30 5.49
C ASP A 370 22.94 5.73 6.24
N ILE A 371 22.81 4.48 6.71
CA ILE A 371 23.87 3.80 7.49
C ILE A 371 25.19 3.63 6.72
N ALA A 372 25.17 3.74 5.41
CA ALA A 372 26.39 3.70 4.59
C ALA A 372 27.11 5.06 4.47
N ARG A 373 26.52 6.17 4.99
CA ARG A 373 27.06 7.53 4.93
C ARG A 373 27.64 8.04 6.24
N ASN A 374 28.16 7.14 7.08
CA ASN A 374 28.75 7.47 8.36
C ASN A 374 27.78 8.17 9.35
N PRO A 375 26.61 7.56 9.66
CA PRO A 375 25.62 8.13 10.55
C PRO A 375 26.11 8.20 12.00
N SER A 376 25.41 9.02 12.81
CA SER A 376 25.64 9.09 14.25
C SER A 376 25.36 7.74 14.93
N ASP A 377 25.94 7.55 16.13
CA ASP A 377 25.68 6.34 16.91
C ASP A 377 24.20 6.23 17.34
N ALA A 378 23.51 7.35 17.51
CA ALA A 378 22.06 7.36 17.76
C ALA A 378 21.28 6.75 16.60
N VAL A 379 21.61 7.08 15.35
CA VAL A 379 20.98 6.51 14.15
C VAL A 379 21.30 5.02 14.02
N LYS A 380 22.56 4.62 14.27
CA LYS A 380 22.93 3.20 14.28
C LYS A 380 22.12 2.42 15.33
N THR A 381 22.00 2.98 16.54
CA THR A 381 21.22 2.39 17.63
C THR A 381 19.74 2.27 17.28
N PHE A 382 19.17 3.30 16.63
CA PHE A 382 17.80 3.28 16.16
C PHE A 382 17.55 2.12 15.18
N TYR A 383 18.39 1.93 14.17
CA TYR A 383 18.24 0.83 13.23
C TYR A 383 18.57 -0.57 13.81
N MET A 384 19.10 -0.65 15.02
CA MET A 384 19.22 -1.91 15.75
C MET A 384 17.93 -2.31 16.51
N ALA A 385 16.86 -1.51 16.49
CA ALA A 385 15.58 -1.89 17.06
C ALA A 385 15.09 -3.21 16.44
N GLY A 386 14.82 -4.20 17.28
CA GLY A 386 14.50 -5.56 16.85
C GLY A 386 13.21 -6.09 17.47
N PRO A 387 12.73 -7.26 17.00
CA PRO A 387 11.55 -7.90 17.53
C PRO A 387 11.86 -8.58 18.88
N ALA A 388 10.88 -8.57 19.80
CA ALA A 388 10.97 -9.33 21.05
C ALA A 388 10.66 -10.82 20.84
N GLY A 389 9.84 -11.15 19.84
CA GLY A 389 9.37 -12.52 19.60
C GLY A 389 8.33 -12.99 20.63
N VAL A 390 7.63 -12.06 21.26
CA VAL A 390 6.59 -12.32 22.27
C VAL A 390 5.27 -11.73 21.78
N PRO A 391 4.17 -12.49 21.75
CA PRO A 391 2.85 -11.97 21.36
C PRO A 391 2.42 -10.79 22.22
N SER A 392 1.99 -9.70 21.57
CA SER A 392 1.55 -8.47 22.26
C SER A 392 0.65 -7.59 21.38
N GLN A 393 -0.42 -7.05 21.95
CA GLN A 393 -1.24 -5.99 21.32
C GLN A 393 -0.90 -4.61 21.87
N VAL A 394 0.15 -4.47 22.68
CA VAL A 394 0.50 -3.22 23.35
C VAL A 394 1.62 -2.53 22.58
N ALA A 395 1.36 -1.30 22.13
CA ALA A 395 2.38 -0.47 21.51
C ALA A 395 3.54 -0.20 22.47
N PHE A 396 4.75 -0.10 21.93
CA PHE A 396 5.97 0.31 22.65
C PHE A 396 6.34 -0.56 23.85
N SER A 397 5.84 -1.80 23.90
CA SER A 397 5.93 -2.70 25.07
C SER A 397 7.29 -3.37 25.24
N GLN A 398 8.22 -3.18 24.30
CA GLN A 398 9.54 -3.83 24.32
C GLN A 398 10.63 -2.90 23.75
N ALA A 399 11.91 -3.18 24.09
CA ALA A 399 13.07 -2.41 23.65
C ALA A 399 14.24 -3.31 23.20
N THR A 400 13.91 -4.48 22.64
CA THR A 400 14.88 -5.46 22.16
C THR A 400 15.69 -4.89 21.00
N ARG A 401 17.00 -5.18 20.97
CA ARG A 401 17.87 -4.73 19.90
C ARG A 401 18.61 -5.89 19.26
N TRP A 402 18.82 -5.78 17.97
CA TRP A 402 19.76 -6.64 17.27
C TRP A 402 21.19 -6.42 17.79
N PRO A 403 22.04 -7.45 17.78
CA PRO A 403 23.43 -7.32 18.23
C PRO A 403 24.29 -6.47 17.27
N SER A 404 23.88 -6.34 16.02
CA SER A 404 24.55 -5.55 14.97
C SER A 404 23.60 -5.17 13.86
N LEU A 405 23.94 -4.14 13.11
CA LEU A 405 23.28 -3.81 11.83
C LEU A 405 23.57 -4.90 10.77
N ASP A 406 22.69 -5.02 9.77
CA ASP A 406 22.97 -5.72 8.53
C ASP A 406 23.54 -4.71 7.52
N THR A 407 24.86 -4.74 7.38
CA THR A 407 25.60 -3.88 6.42
C THR A 407 26.07 -4.62 5.19
N ASP A 408 25.72 -5.90 5.05
CA ASP A 408 26.08 -6.72 3.90
C ASP A 408 25.23 -6.30 2.68
N ARG A 409 25.88 -5.64 1.74
CA ARG A 409 25.26 -5.18 0.48
C ARG A 409 25.41 -6.17 -0.66
N ALA A 410 26.06 -7.30 -0.45
CA ALA A 410 26.18 -8.39 -1.42
C ALA A 410 25.11 -9.48 -1.21
N GLU A 411 24.95 -9.96 0.04
CA GLU A 411 24.05 -11.09 0.36
C GLU A 411 23.00 -10.75 1.42
N GLY A 412 23.05 -9.56 2.00
CA GLY A 412 22.15 -9.10 3.04
C GLY A 412 20.73 -8.81 2.57
N CYS A 413 19.93 -8.23 3.47
CA CYS A 413 18.52 -7.89 3.21
C CYS A 413 18.39 -6.79 2.13
N ILE A 414 19.22 -5.75 2.21
CA ILE A 414 19.30 -4.67 1.21
C ILE A 414 20.62 -4.84 0.46
N ARG A 415 20.53 -4.98 -0.87
CA ARG A 415 21.71 -5.16 -1.75
C ARG A 415 22.08 -3.88 -2.47
N SER A 416 23.35 -3.77 -2.86
CA SER A 416 23.79 -2.71 -3.76
C SER A 416 23.35 -3.02 -5.22
N PHE A 417 23.46 -2.00 -6.08
CA PHE A 417 23.16 -2.15 -7.51
C PHE A 417 23.94 -3.29 -8.17
N GLU A 418 25.19 -3.49 -7.78
CA GLU A 418 26.06 -4.55 -8.32
C GLU A 418 25.51 -5.95 -8.02
N TYR A 419 24.96 -6.14 -6.81
CA TYR A 419 24.43 -7.42 -6.31
C TYR A 419 22.91 -7.49 -6.32
N ALA A 420 22.24 -6.61 -7.07
CA ALA A 420 20.79 -6.58 -7.17
C ALA A 420 20.21 -7.95 -7.56
N PHE A 421 19.03 -8.28 -7.02
CA PHE A 421 18.31 -9.50 -7.39
C PHE A 421 17.91 -9.53 -8.87
N SER A 422 17.60 -8.36 -9.43
CA SER A 422 17.35 -8.12 -10.84
C SER A 422 17.78 -6.71 -11.19
N LYS A 423 18.32 -6.51 -12.39
CA LYS A 423 18.69 -5.19 -12.91
C LYS A 423 17.48 -4.40 -13.43
N GLU A 424 16.44 -5.10 -13.86
CA GLU A 424 15.12 -4.57 -14.13
C GLU A 424 14.22 -4.87 -12.93
N GLY A 425 13.29 -3.97 -12.60
CA GLY A 425 12.58 -3.98 -11.34
C GLY A 425 11.68 -5.17 -11.05
N GLY A 426 11.20 -5.23 -9.83
CA GLY A 426 10.28 -6.28 -9.34
C GLY A 426 8.83 -6.14 -9.84
N LEU A 427 8.54 -5.14 -10.67
CA LEU A 427 7.22 -4.84 -11.26
C LEU A 427 7.36 -4.56 -12.76
N ALA A 428 6.33 -4.89 -13.54
CA ALA A 428 6.25 -4.54 -14.95
C ALA A 428 4.84 -4.13 -15.36
N VAL A 429 4.77 -3.18 -16.30
CA VAL A 429 3.52 -2.83 -16.99
C VAL A 429 3.52 -3.50 -18.35
N LEU A 430 2.45 -4.25 -18.65
CA LEU A 430 2.26 -4.85 -19.97
C LEU A 430 1.12 -4.13 -20.70
N ARG A 431 1.23 -4.04 -22.02
CA ARG A 431 0.22 -3.47 -22.92
C ARG A 431 -0.04 -4.39 -24.10
N GLY A 432 -1.21 -4.28 -24.68
CA GLY A 432 -1.59 -5.06 -25.85
C GLY A 432 -3.08 -4.98 -26.12
N ASN A 433 -3.57 -5.79 -27.05
CA ASN A 433 -4.96 -5.72 -27.45
C ASN A 433 -5.96 -6.11 -26.32
N ILE A 434 -5.51 -6.87 -25.32
CA ILE A 434 -6.34 -7.25 -24.16
C ILE A 434 -6.28 -6.20 -23.04
N ALA A 435 -5.19 -5.45 -22.92
CA ALA A 435 -4.93 -4.43 -21.89
C ALA A 435 -4.42 -3.15 -22.55
N GLN A 436 -5.29 -2.43 -23.24
CA GLN A 436 -4.96 -1.26 -24.06
C GLN A 436 -4.37 -0.11 -23.21
N ASP A 437 -4.91 0.12 -22.01
CA ASP A 437 -4.43 1.13 -21.07
C ASP A 437 -3.39 0.55 -20.08
N GLY A 438 -3.10 -0.74 -20.18
CA GLY A 438 -2.08 -1.45 -19.43
C GLY A 438 -2.64 -2.40 -18.38
N CYS A 439 -1.74 -3.25 -17.90
CA CYS A 439 -1.93 -4.13 -16.75
C CYS A 439 -0.61 -4.27 -16.01
N VAL A 440 -0.63 -4.83 -14.80
CA VAL A 440 0.53 -4.88 -13.91
C VAL A 440 0.86 -6.32 -13.52
N VAL A 441 2.14 -6.67 -13.57
CA VAL A 441 2.67 -7.94 -13.08
C VAL A 441 3.79 -7.71 -12.08
N LYS A 442 3.78 -8.47 -10.97
CA LYS A 442 4.87 -8.51 -9.99
C LYS A 442 5.92 -9.51 -10.47
N THR A 443 6.91 -9.04 -11.21
CA THR A 443 7.96 -9.88 -11.81
C THR A 443 8.87 -10.53 -10.76
N ALA A 444 9.02 -9.91 -9.61
CA ALA A 444 9.80 -10.46 -8.48
C ALA A 444 9.35 -11.86 -8.01
N GLY A 445 8.11 -12.24 -8.30
CA GLY A 445 7.52 -13.54 -7.93
C GLY A 445 7.34 -14.51 -9.11
N VAL A 446 7.75 -14.13 -10.34
CA VAL A 446 7.59 -14.94 -11.55
C VAL A 446 8.83 -15.80 -11.76
N ASP A 447 8.63 -17.08 -12.06
CA ASP A 447 9.71 -18.00 -12.46
C ASP A 447 10.20 -17.63 -13.87
N ASP A 448 11.50 -17.70 -14.10
CA ASP A 448 12.11 -17.33 -15.40
C ASP A 448 11.50 -18.08 -16.59
N SER A 449 11.05 -19.32 -16.39
CA SER A 449 10.38 -20.13 -17.41
C SER A 449 9.02 -19.59 -17.86
N LEU A 450 8.42 -18.68 -17.08
CA LEU A 450 7.12 -18.08 -17.35
C LEU A 450 7.20 -16.62 -17.85
N LEU A 451 8.39 -16.08 -18.04
CA LEU A 451 8.54 -14.70 -18.53
C LEU A 451 7.96 -14.51 -19.94
N VAL A 452 7.94 -15.56 -20.75
CA VAL A 452 7.17 -15.64 -22.00
C VAL A 452 6.26 -16.85 -21.90
N PHE A 453 4.95 -16.60 -21.89
CA PHE A 453 3.94 -17.63 -21.69
C PHE A 453 2.84 -17.51 -22.74
N GLU A 454 2.38 -18.63 -23.26
CA GLU A 454 1.25 -18.68 -24.20
C GLU A 454 0.36 -19.89 -23.89
N GLY A 455 -0.92 -19.63 -23.66
CA GLY A 455 -1.86 -20.67 -23.30
C GLY A 455 -3.31 -20.37 -23.69
N PRO A 456 -4.18 -21.39 -23.65
CA PRO A 456 -5.60 -21.19 -23.85
C PRO A 456 -6.23 -20.47 -22.64
N ALA A 457 -7.18 -19.58 -22.90
CA ALA A 457 -7.95 -18.89 -21.88
C ALA A 457 -8.94 -19.84 -21.21
N HIS A 458 -8.91 -19.87 -19.88
CA HIS A 458 -9.93 -20.44 -19.01
C HIS A 458 -10.69 -19.28 -18.35
N VAL A 459 -11.84 -18.91 -18.91
CA VAL A 459 -12.56 -17.69 -18.53
C VAL A 459 -13.55 -17.96 -17.42
N VAL A 460 -13.50 -17.14 -16.37
CA VAL A 460 -14.42 -17.12 -15.22
C VAL A 460 -14.87 -15.69 -14.92
N GLU A 461 -16.05 -15.52 -14.32
CA GLU A 461 -16.67 -14.20 -14.13
C GLU A 461 -16.74 -13.77 -12.65
N SER A 462 -16.03 -14.49 -11.77
CA SER A 462 -15.86 -14.12 -10.37
C SER A 462 -14.66 -14.83 -9.74
N GLN A 463 -14.21 -14.30 -8.59
CA GLN A 463 -13.22 -14.97 -7.75
C GLN A 463 -13.71 -16.36 -7.30
N ASP A 464 -14.98 -16.45 -6.90
CA ASP A 464 -15.56 -17.70 -6.38
C ASP A 464 -15.57 -18.79 -7.45
N GLU A 465 -15.96 -18.45 -8.68
CA GLU A 465 -15.91 -19.36 -9.82
C GLU A 465 -14.46 -19.79 -10.13
N ALA A 466 -13.49 -18.85 -10.06
CA ALA A 466 -12.08 -19.18 -10.23
C ALA A 466 -11.61 -20.21 -9.18
N VAL A 467 -11.95 -19.98 -7.91
CA VAL A 467 -11.62 -20.88 -6.80
C VAL A 467 -12.26 -22.26 -7.01
N GLU A 468 -13.55 -22.31 -7.37
CA GLU A 468 -14.26 -23.56 -7.63
C GLU A 468 -13.59 -24.35 -8.77
N HIS A 469 -13.28 -23.70 -9.89
CA HIS A 469 -12.66 -24.35 -11.04
C HIS A 469 -11.24 -24.85 -10.74
N ILE A 470 -10.45 -24.12 -9.94
CA ILE A 470 -9.10 -24.55 -9.54
C ILE A 470 -9.20 -25.77 -8.60
N LEU A 471 -10.04 -25.70 -7.58
CA LEU A 471 -10.18 -26.79 -6.59
C LEU A 471 -10.73 -28.09 -7.20
N ASN A 472 -11.64 -27.97 -8.17
CA ASN A 472 -12.25 -29.11 -8.89
C ASN A 472 -11.42 -29.60 -10.09
N ASP A 473 -10.14 -29.19 -10.17
CA ASP A 473 -9.21 -29.62 -11.23
C ASP A 473 -9.70 -29.35 -12.67
N GLN A 474 -10.51 -28.29 -12.86
CA GLN A 474 -10.97 -27.86 -14.19
C GLN A 474 -9.88 -27.02 -14.88
N VAL A 475 -9.07 -26.27 -14.13
CA VAL A 475 -7.89 -25.56 -14.62
C VAL A 475 -6.76 -26.57 -14.85
N LYS A 476 -6.11 -26.50 -16.01
CA LYS A 476 -5.03 -27.41 -16.42
C LYS A 476 -3.70 -26.68 -16.56
N ALA A 477 -2.61 -27.43 -16.47
CA ALA A 477 -1.29 -26.90 -16.81
C ALA A 477 -1.29 -26.33 -18.24
N GLY A 478 -0.79 -25.12 -18.40
CA GLY A 478 -0.78 -24.37 -19.65
C GLY A 478 -1.89 -23.34 -19.79
N ASP A 479 -2.89 -23.34 -18.92
CA ASP A 479 -4.02 -22.41 -18.99
C ASP A 479 -3.64 -20.99 -18.56
N VAL A 480 -4.30 -20.01 -19.19
CA VAL A 480 -4.40 -18.62 -18.71
C VAL A 480 -5.79 -18.45 -18.08
N VAL A 481 -5.86 -18.42 -16.75
CA VAL A 481 -7.13 -18.21 -16.02
C VAL A 481 -7.48 -16.73 -16.08
N VAL A 482 -8.57 -16.38 -16.77
CA VAL A 482 -9.05 -15.01 -16.96
C VAL A 482 -10.23 -14.77 -16.03
N VAL A 483 -9.98 -14.01 -14.95
CA VAL A 483 -11.00 -13.60 -13.96
C VAL A 483 -11.46 -12.19 -14.32
N ARG A 484 -12.65 -12.05 -14.87
CA ARG A 484 -13.18 -10.77 -15.35
C ARG A 484 -14.39 -10.29 -14.57
N TYR A 485 -14.75 -9.01 -14.72
CA TYR A 485 -15.80 -8.31 -13.96
C TYR A 485 -15.50 -8.22 -12.46
N GLU A 486 -14.23 -8.20 -12.08
CA GLU A 486 -13.77 -7.94 -10.70
C GLU A 486 -13.07 -6.58 -10.57
N GLY A 487 -13.16 -5.74 -11.60
CA GLY A 487 -12.62 -4.37 -11.62
C GLY A 487 -13.37 -3.37 -10.75
N PRO A 488 -12.98 -2.07 -10.79
CA PRO A 488 -13.60 -1.00 -9.99
C PRO A 488 -15.11 -0.92 -10.13
N LYS A 489 -15.64 -1.02 -11.35
CA LYS A 489 -17.09 -0.99 -11.64
C LYS A 489 -17.72 -2.37 -11.56
N GLY A 490 -17.06 -3.35 -12.16
CA GLY A 490 -17.61 -4.70 -12.35
C GLY A 490 -17.69 -5.49 -11.06
N GLY A 491 -16.76 -5.30 -10.13
CA GLY A 491 -16.71 -5.95 -8.84
C GLY A 491 -17.98 -5.80 -8.01
N PRO A 492 -18.51 -4.61 -7.72
CA PRO A 492 -17.79 -3.36 -7.69
C PRO A 492 -16.82 -3.28 -6.51
N GLY A 493 -15.87 -2.35 -6.59
CA GLY A 493 -14.91 -2.15 -5.52
C GLY A 493 -13.57 -2.86 -5.74
N MET A 494 -13.37 -3.51 -6.90
CA MET A 494 -12.09 -4.08 -7.31
C MET A 494 -11.46 -4.95 -6.21
N GLN A 495 -12.16 -6.01 -5.80
CA GLN A 495 -11.71 -6.85 -4.69
C GLN A 495 -10.29 -7.37 -4.90
N GLU A 496 -9.54 -7.45 -3.81
CA GLU A 496 -8.21 -8.03 -3.80
C GLU A 496 -8.31 -9.54 -3.66
N MET A 497 -7.74 -10.26 -4.62
CA MET A 497 -7.84 -11.70 -4.69
C MET A 497 -6.51 -12.36 -4.28
N LEU A 498 -6.58 -13.30 -3.34
CA LEU A 498 -5.44 -14.10 -2.92
C LEU A 498 -5.73 -15.60 -3.07
N TYR A 499 -6.96 -16.03 -2.87
CA TYR A 499 -7.32 -17.46 -2.92
C TYR A 499 -7.04 -18.10 -4.27
N PRO A 500 -7.38 -17.51 -5.44
CA PRO A 500 -7.05 -18.12 -6.72
C PRO A 500 -5.55 -18.39 -6.88
N THR A 501 -4.70 -17.42 -6.48
CA THR A 501 -3.24 -17.55 -6.58
C THR A 501 -2.68 -18.58 -5.61
N SER A 502 -3.22 -18.63 -4.39
CA SER A 502 -2.83 -19.61 -3.36
C SER A 502 -3.22 -21.03 -3.78
N TYR A 503 -4.42 -21.21 -4.32
CA TYR A 503 -4.89 -22.55 -4.73
C TYR A 503 -4.21 -23.04 -6.02
N ILE A 504 -3.90 -22.18 -6.97
CA ILE A 504 -3.04 -22.55 -8.11
C ILE A 504 -1.70 -23.10 -7.61
N LYS A 505 -1.11 -22.46 -6.59
CA LYS A 505 0.14 -22.91 -5.98
C LYS A 505 -0.02 -24.25 -5.24
N SER A 506 -1.07 -24.42 -4.42
CA SER A 506 -1.32 -25.65 -3.66
C SER A 506 -1.60 -26.85 -4.58
N LYS A 507 -2.21 -26.62 -5.75
CA LYS A 507 -2.41 -27.64 -6.80
C LYS A 507 -1.15 -27.96 -7.62
N GLY A 508 0.00 -27.31 -7.32
CA GLY A 508 1.25 -27.49 -8.06
C GLY A 508 1.28 -26.81 -9.43
N LEU A 509 0.31 -25.96 -9.75
CA LEU A 509 0.17 -25.28 -11.03
C LEU A 509 0.88 -23.90 -11.07
N GLY A 510 1.50 -23.45 -9.98
CA GLY A 510 2.09 -22.11 -9.86
C GLY A 510 3.22 -21.81 -10.86
N LYS A 511 3.84 -22.83 -11.46
CA LYS A 511 4.84 -22.71 -12.53
C LYS A 511 4.31 -23.20 -13.89
N ALA A 512 3.01 -23.41 -14.02
CA ALA A 512 2.41 -23.99 -15.23
C ALA A 512 1.20 -23.23 -15.75
N CYS A 513 0.69 -22.25 -15.00
CA CYS A 513 -0.47 -21.45 -15.36
C CYS A 513 -0.19 -19.95 -15.18
N ALA A 514 -0.96 -19.13 -15.90
CA ALA A 514 -1.04 -17.69 -15.68
C ALA A 514 -2.42 -17.31 -15.17
N LEU A 515 -2.50 -16.24 -14.35
CA LEU A 515 -3.76 -15.60 -13.98
C LEU A 515 -3.80 -14.17 -14.52
N LEU A 516 -4.93 -13.78 -15.08
CA LEU A 516 -5.19 -12.44 -15.61
C LEU A 516 -6.52 -11.92 -15.08
N THR A 517 -6.56 -10.67 -14.61
CA THR A 517 -7.80 -10.07 -14.11
C THR A 517 -7.88 -8.57 -14.35
N ASP A 518 -9.11 -8.06 -14.50
CA ASP A 518 -9.42 -6.63 -14.42
C ASP A 518 -9.60 -6.15 -12.96
N GLY A 519 -9.63 -7.08 -12.00
CA GLY A 519 -9.49 -6.83 -10.58
C GLY A 519 -8.01 -6.68 -10.17
N ARG A 520 -7.68 -7.08 -8.94
CA ARG A 520 -6.31 -7.05 -8.43
C ARG A 520 -5.99 -8.30 -7.63
N PHE A 521 -4.71 -8.65 -7.63
CA PHE A 521 -4.18 -9.70 -6.77
C PHE A 521 -3.52 -9.10 -5.55
N SER A 522 -3.53 -9.83 -4.45
CA SER A 522 -2.87 -9.44 -3.20
C SER A 522 -1.37 -9.25 -3.39
N GLY A 523 -0.78 -8.34 -2.62
CA GLY A 523 0.67 -8.20 -2.48
C GLY A 523 1.38 -9.49 -2.06
N GLY A 524 0.64 -10.43 -1.43
CA GLY A 524 1.09 -11.78 -1.08
C GLY A 524 1.16 -12.78 -2.23
N THR A 525 0.74 -12.40 -3.42
CA THR A 525 0.70 -13.28 -4.59
C THR A 525 2.10 -13.59 -5.12
N SER A 526 2.29 -14.84 -5.54
CA SER A 526 3.46 -15.34 -6.27
C SER A 526 3.01 -16.08 -7.54
N GLY A 527 3.93 -16.25 -8.51
CA GLY A 527 3.64 -16.83 -9.83
C GLY A 527 3.25 -15.78 -10.87
N LEU A 528 2.89 -16.22 -12.07
CA LEU A 528 2.51 -15.33 -13.18
C LEU A 528 1.07 -14.83 -12.98
N SER A 529 0.93 -13.76 -12.19
CA SER A 529 -0.36 -13.15 -11.86
C SER A 529 -0.38 -11.70 -12.32
N ILE A 530 -1.29 -11.37 -13.23
CA ILE A 530 -1.40 -10.10 -13.92
C ILE A 530 -2.73 -9.46 -13.54
N GLY A 531 -2.68 -8.33 -12.85
CA GLY A 531 -3.85 -7.59 -12.42
C GLY A 531 -4.00 -6.23 -13.09
N HIS A 532 -5.05 -5.50 -12.70
CA HIS A 532 -5.31 -4.14 -13.15
C HIS A 532 -5.52 -4.02 -14.67
N CYS A 533 -5.97 -5.10 -15.33
CA CYS A 533 -6.19 -5.07 -16.78
C CYS A 533 -7.18 -3.95 -17.13
N SER A 534 -6.68 -2.97 -17.88
CA SER A 534 -7.43 -1.76 -18.21
C SER A 534 -7.53 -1.58 -19.73
N PRO A 535 -8.70 -1.14 -20.21
CA PRO A 535 -9.97 -0.93 -19.48
C PRO A 535 -10.56 -2.23 -18.94
N GLU A 536 -11.26 -2.17 -17.77
CA GLU A 536 -11.94 -3.34 -17.21
C GLU A 536 -13.10 -3.85 -18.09
N ALA A 537 -13.51 -5.10 -17.93
CA ALA A 537 -14.62 -5.68 -18.70
C ALA A 537 -15.91 -4.86 -18.58
N ALA A 538 -16.27 -4.43 -17.38
CA ALA A 538 -17.49 -3.63 -17.13
C ALA A 538 -17.44 -2.20 -17.73
N ALA A 539 -16.25 -1.73 -18.11
CA ALA A 539 -16.05 -0.47 -18.84
C ALA A 539 -15.86 -0.66 -20.36
N GLY A 540 -16.12 -1.85 -20.90
CA GLY A 540 -15.99 -2.17 -22.31
C GLY A 540 -14.58 -2.62 -22.73
N GLY A 541 -13.71 -3.00 -21.80
CA GLY A 541 -12.38 -3.51 -22.09
C GLY A 541 -12.37 -4.85 -22.82
N ASN A 542 -11.36 -5.09 -23.64
CA ASN A 542 -11.26 -6.30 -24.46
C ASN A 542 -11.12 -7.59 -23.65
N ILE A 543 -10.72 -7.52 -22.39
CA ILE A 543 -10.76 -8.66 -21.46
C ILE A 543 -12.18 -9.25 -21.37
N GLY A 544 -13.22 -8.43 -21.52
CA GLY A 544 -14.62 -8.85 -21.56
C GLY A 544 -15.00 -9.63 -22.83
N LEU A 545 -14.18 -9.57 -23.87
CA LEU A 545 -14.40 -10.23 -25.17
C LEU A 545 -13.69 -11.58 -25.28
N VAL A 546 -12.82 -11.92 -24.35
CA VAL A 546 -12.09 -13.20 -24.32
C VAL A 546 -13.07 -14.35 -24.12
N ARG A 547 -12.89 -15.43 -24.87
CA ARG A 547 -13.70 -16.66 -24.80
C ARG A 547 -12.82 -17.85 -24.39
N ASN A 548 -13.43 -18.85 -23.77
CA ASN A 548 -12.74 -20.10 -23.45
C ASN A 548 -12.04 -20.68 -24.68
N GLY A 549 -10.76 -21.03 -24.52
CA GLY A 549 -9.92 -21.60 -25.57
C GLY A 549 -9.21 -20.57 -26.46
N ASP A 550 -9.52 -19.27 -26.37
CA ASP A 550 -8.73 -18.24 -27.04
C ASP A 550 -7.28 -18.29 -26.57
N ARG A 551 -6.32 -18.19 -27.49
CA ARG A 551 -4.90 -18.17 -27.13
C ARG A 551 -4.53 -16.79 -26.61
N ILE A 552 -3.89 -16.74 -25.44
CA ILE A 552 -3.33 -15.50 -24.86
C ILE A 552 -1.82 -15.65 -24.80
N ARG A 553 -1.10 -14.65 -25.33
CA ARG A 553 0.36 -14.55 -25.25
C ARG A 553 0.72 -13.43 -24.27
N ILE A 554 1.58 -13.78 -23.32
CA ILE A 554 2.19 -12.89 -22.33
C ILE A 554 3.68 -12.87 -22.61
N ASP A 555 4.26 -11.68 -22.76
CA ASP A 555 5.69 -11.51 -23.05
C ASP A 555 6.23 -10.37 -22.16
N ILE A 556 6.68 -10.72 -20.97
CA ILE A 556 7.15 -9.76 -19.97
C ILE A 556 8.39 -9.01 -20.46
N PRO A 557 9.42 -9.66 -21.07
CA PRO A 557 10.57 -8.95 -21.64
C PRO A 557 10.18 -7.87 -22.65
N ASN A 558 9.21 -8.16 -23.51
CA ASN A 558 8.73 -7.21 -24.53
C ASN A 558 7.56 -6.34 -24.06
N ARG A 559 7.15 -6.46 -22.78
CA ARG A 559 6.06 -5.66 -22.17
C ARG A 559 4.74 -5.79 -22.92
N SER A 560 4.41 -6.98 -23.45
CA SER A 560 3.18 -7.19 -24.21
C SER A 560 2.29 -8.27 -23.63
N ILE A 561 0.97 -8.11 -23.86
CA ILE A 561 -0.06 -9.08 -23.54
C ILE A 561 -1.18 -9.01 -24.58
N ASP A 562 -1.39 -10.10 -25.33
CA ASP A 562 -2.33 -10.12 -26.42
C ASP A 562 -3.18 -11.39 -26.42
N VAL A 563 -4.46 -11.24 -26.74
CA VAL A 563 -5.30 -12.35 -27.20
C VAL A 563 -5.09 -12.53 -28.69
N LEU A 564 -4.76 -13.75 -29.10
CA LEU A 564 -4.43 -14.08 -30.49
C LEU A 564 -5.72 -14.32 -31.32
N VAL A 565 -6.56 -13.29 -31.35
CA VAL A 565 -7.81 -13.23 -32.08
C VAL A 565 -7.74 -12.04 -33.04
N SER A 566 -8.25 -12.17 -34.25
CA SER A 566 -8.21 -11.08 -35.24
C SER A 566 -9.05 -9.88 -34.81
N ASP A 567 -8.67 -8.69 -35.26
CA ASP A 567 -9.39 -7.45 -34.96
C ASP A 567 -10.84 -7.49 -35.45
N ASP A 568 -11.09 -8.14 -36.60
CA ASP A 568 -12.46 -8.33 -37.14
C ASP A 568 -13.33 -9.19 -36.19
N GLU A 569 -12.75 -10.26 -35.63
CA GLU A 569 -13.48 -11.09 -34.67
C GLU A 569 -13.67 -10.35 -33.34
N LEU A 570 -12.70 -9.58 -32.86
CA LEU A 570 -12.87 -8.74 -31.69
C LEU A 570 -13.94 -7.68 -31.91
N ALA A 571 -13.98 -7.03 -33.06
CA ALA A 571 -15.02 -6.07 -33.40
C ALA A 571 -16.43 -6.71 -33.45
N LYS A 572 -16.54 -7.92 -34.00
CA LYS A 572 -17.79 -8.70 -33.99
C LYS A 572 -18.23 -9.01 -32.56
N ARG A 573 -17.33 -9.52 -31.72
CA ARG A 573 -17.61 -9.85 -30.31
C ARG A 573 -18.01 -8.60 -29.53
N ARG A 574 -17.39 -7.46 -29.80
CA ARG A 574 -17.78 -6.17 -29.21
C ARG A 574 -19.21 -5.79 -29.58
N ALA A 575 -19.58 -5.88 -30.85
CA ALA A 575 -20.95 -5.59 -31.29
C ALA A 575 -21.99 -6.53 -30.67
N GLU A 576 -21.62 -7.78 -30.38
CA GLU A 576 -22.45 -8.72 -29.63
C GLU A 576 -22.57 -8.31 -28.16
N GLN A 577 -21.42 -7.98 -27.51
CA GLN A 577 -21.38 -7.61 -26.10
C GLN A 577 -22.08 -6.28 -25.81
N ASP A 578 -22.03 -5.31 -26.73
CA ASP A 578 -22.77 -4.04 -26.64
C ASP A 578 -24.29 -4.25 -26.53
N LYS A 579 -24.83 -5.31 -27.18
CA LYS A 579 -26.23 -5.67 -27.09
C LYS A 579 -26.59 -6.41 -25.80
N LEU A 580 -25.66 -7.22 -25.27
CA LEU A 580 -25.85 -7.99 -24.04
C LEU A 580 -25.64 -7.14 -22.78
N GLY A 581 -24.92 -6.02 -22.91
CA GLY A 581 -24.42 -5.20 -21.82
C GLY A 581 -23.14 -5.78 -21.21
N TRP A 582 -22.28 -4.89 -20.71
CA TRP A 582 -20.97 -5.24 -20.14
C TRP A 582 -21.10 -5.68 -18.67
N LYS A 583 -21.61 -6.89 -18.47
CA LYS A 583 -21.87 -7.50 -17.17
C LYS A 583 -21.68 -9.03 -17.26
N PRO A 584 -21.49 -9.72 -16.13
CA PRO A 584 -21.42 -11.18 -16.09
C PRO A 584 -22.62 -11.82 -16.80
N ALA A 585 -22.38 -12.93 -17.51
CA ALA A 585 -23.42 -13.68 -18.22
C ALA A 585 -24.46 -14.27 -17.26
N GLN A 586 -24.03 -14.68 -16.07
CA GLN A 586 -24.88 -15.15 -14.99
C GLN A 586 -24.91 -14.17 -13.84
N ALA A 587 -26.06 -14.02 -13.18
CA ALA A 587 -26.16 -13.22 -11.97
C ALA A 587 -25.35 -13.86 -10.85
N ARG A 588 -24.43 -13.08 -10.27
CA ARG A 588 -23.65 -13.52 -9.12
C ARG A 588 -24.47 -13.42 -7.84
N PRO A 589 -24.30 -14.32 -6.86
CA PRO A 589 -25.01 -14.26 -5.58
C PRO A 589 -24.53 -13.11 -4.67
N ARG A 590 -23.84 -12.14 -5.21
CA ARG A 590 -23.23 -10.99 -4.55
C ARG A 590 -24.23 -9.88 -4.26
N LYS A 591 -24.28 -9.40 -3.00
CA LYS A 591 -25.13 -8.27 -2.60
C LYS A 591 -24.38 -6.96 -2.73
N VAL A 592 -24.73 -6.15 -3.74
CA VAL A 592 -24.17 -4.82 -3.94
C VAL A 592 -24.97 -3.78 -3.15
N SER A 593 -24.33 -3.20 -2.12
CA SER A 593 -24.93 -2.17 -1.26
C SER A 593 -25.04 -0.80 -1.95
N ALA A 594 -25.75 0.15 -1.33
CA ALA A 594 -25.86 1.53 -1.84
C ALA A 594 -24.47 2.20 -1.94
N ALA A 595 -23.60 2.00 -0.96
CA ALA A 595 -22.24 2.54 -0.96
C ALA A 595 -21.40 2.03 -2.15
N LEU A 596 -21.45 0.71 -2.40
CA LEU A 596 -20.75 0.11 -3.53
C LEU A 596 -21.31 0.55 -4.89
N LYS A 597 -22.63 0.76 -5.00
CA LYS A 597 -23.25 1.30 -6.21
C LYS A 597 -22.79 2.73 -6.49
N ALA A 598 -22.72 3.56 -5.45
CA ALA A 598 -22.24 4.94 -5.56
C ALA A 598 -20.77 4.99 -6.02
N TYR A 599 -19.92 4.13 -5.45
CA TYR A 599 -18.53 4.01 -5.89
C TYR A 599 -18.44 3.57 -7.36
N ALA A 600 -19.09 2.47 -7.73
CA ALA A 600 -19.04 1.92 -9.09
C ALA A 600 -19.52 2.91 -10.17
N LEU A 601 -20.50 3.75 -9.84
CA LEU A 601 -21.01 4.76 -10.76
C LEU A 601 -19.95 5.77 -11.18
N LEU A 602 -19.09 6.17 -10.25
CA LEU A 602 -18.09 7.22 -10.44
C LEU A 602 -16.67 6.67 -10.66
N ALA A 603 -16.39 5.40 -10.35
CA ALA A 603 -15.05 4.86 -10.42
C ALA A 603 -14.44 4.95 -11.82
N THR A 604 -13.17 5.34 -11.89
CA THR A 604 -12.33 5.22 -13.08
C THR A 604 -11.74 3.81 -13.19
N SER A 605 -11.11 3.50 -14.30
CA SER A 605 -10.33 2.26 -14.47
C SER A 605 -9.06 2.27 -13.63
N ALA A 606 -8.42 1.11 -13.48
CA ALA A 606 -7.23 0.95 -12.64
C ALA A 606 -6.02 1.74 -13.11
N ASP A 607 -5.85 1.93 -14.42
CA ASP A 607 -4.81 2.78 -15.03
C ASP A 607 -4.86 4.25 -14.57
N LYS A 608 -6.00 4.69 -14.02
CA LYS A 608 -6.24 6.01 -13.42
C LYS A 608 -6.41 5.96 -11.89
N GLY A 609 -5.96 4.88 -11.24
CA GLY A 609 -6.02 4.73 -9.80
C GLY A 609 -7.37 4.30 -9.22
N ALA A 610 -8.36 3.94 -10.06
CA ALA A 610 -9.71 3.54 -9.63
C ALA A 610 -10.34 4.56 -8.66
N VAL A 611 -10.18 5.84 -8.93
CA VAL A 611 -10.74 6.96 -8.16
C VAL A 611 -12.10 7.37 -8.70
N ARG A 612 -12.82 8.22 -7.98
CA ARG A 612 -14.06 8.80 -8.47
C ARG A 612 -13.80 9.86 -9.53
N ASP A 613 -14.42 9.72 -10.68
CA ASP A 613 -14.40 10.69 -11.78
C ASP A 613 -15.47 11.77 -11.52
N LEU A 614 -15.04 12.91 -11.00
CA LEU A 614 -15.93 14.03 -10.68
C LEU A 614 -16.26 14.88 -11.92
N SER A 615 -15.50 14.75 -13.02
CA SER A 615 -15.77 15.50 -14.27
C SER A 615 -17.16 15.19 -14.84
N ARG A 616 -17.72 14.03 -14.50
CA ARG A 616 -19.09 13.63 -14.85
C ARG A 616 -20.19 14.44 -14.16
N LEU A 617 -19.83 15.21 -13.13
CA LEU A 617 -20.76 16.07 -12.38
C LEU A 617 -20.74 17.51 -12.87
N GLU A 618 -19.77 17.85 -13.73
CA GLU A 618 -19.56 19.20 -14.28
C GLU A 618 -20.24 19.41 -15.65
N GLY A 619 -21.05 18.43 -16.10
CA GLY A 619 -21.74 18.42 -17.38
C GLY A 619 -23.07 19.18 -17.44
#